data_16d05559f4b95433b825cec3075311f3
#
_entry.id   16d05559f4b95433b825cec3075311f3
#
_cell.length_a   1.000
_cell.length_b   1.000
_cell.length_c   1.000
_cell.angle_alpha   90.00
_cell.angle_beta   90.00
_cell.angle_gamma   90.00
#
_symmetry.space_group_name_H-M   'P 1'
#
loop_
_entity.id
_entity.type
_entity.pdbx_description
1 polymer ?
#
loop_
_entity_poly.entity_id
_entity_poly.type
_entity_poly.pdbx_seq_one_letter_code
_entity_poly.pdbx_strand_id
1 'polypeptide(L)'
;MKTFFKRLLLTLLVVLLILIATPFLFLQFGSESSATSAKMLLNAIAGYGIESPPAEVVEQRYKVPEGFSVSVYAASLGKIRFMHMTQQGDLIVSRPRSGDVLLLERDRDGDGYPDGQRTLLEGLVKPHGLDIADGWLYIAESTALGRVSFDEQDGQLTGEYQRIVEGLMDTGNHWTKTLGVGPDGWLYFTSGSTCNVCEEEDPQRATMMRVKLDGSELSIYATGLRNSVGFDWAPWDQSLYATDNGRDLLGDDFPPCELNKIEQGGFYGWPYINGFSELDPDFGVGKDNLLSTSISPAHGFKAHNAPLGIRFLRHNVAPGFEKTALAALHGSWNRSERDGYKVVSLHWQEDGSIVEKDFLTGFLGKADVTGRPADVTESSDGSIYISDDYSGTIFRVVYGEQVKSSPAKIAAPVTVTIDPEQALAIYSDEQRQSLQQQGERLYQQYGCGNCHDPERATPMRPVRPLKDLAQRYTVTEIADFFLAPTPPMPVFPLNEQQREALSVYLYPR
;
A
#
# COMPACT_ATOMS: atom_id res chain seq x y z
N MET A 1 30.23 -34.47 -32.71
CA MET A 1 29.36 -33.28 -32.66
C MET A 1 27.92 -33.61 -32.24
N LYS A 2 27.20 -34.49 -32.91
CA LYS A 2 25.80 -34.86 -32.55
C LYS A 2 25.62 -35.41 -31.10
N THR A 3 26.57 -36.22 -30.60
CA THR A 3 26.55 -36.79 -29.26
C THR A 3 26.86 -35.77 -28.16
N PHE A 4 27.70 -34.79 -28.42
CA PHE A 4 28.00 -33.68 -27.51
C PHE A 4 26.77 -32.78 -27.36
N PHE A 5 26.11 -32.42 -28.45
CA PHE A 5 24.87 -31.60 -28.42
C PHE A 5 23.71 -32.33 -27.71
N LYS A 6 23.55 -33.64 -27.89
CA LYS A 6 22.55 -34.42 -27.15
C LYS A 6 22.82 -34.43 -25.63
N ARG A 7 24.08 -34.58 -25.22
CA ARG A 7 24.44 -34.56 -23.80
C ARG A 7 24.23 -33.17 -23.19
N LEU A 8 24.64 -32.10 -23.90
CA LEU A 8 24.41 -30.72 -23.45
C LEU A 8 22.91 -30.41 -23.31
N LEU A 9 22.11 -30.81 -24.29
CA LEU A 9 20.64 -30.63 -24.23
C LEU A 9 20.00 -31.39 -23.05
N LEU A 10 20.46 -32.63 -22.82
CA LEU A 10 19.99 -33.45 -21.71
C LEU A 10 20.37 -32.82 -20.34
N THR A 11 21.61 -32.30 -20.23
CA THR A 11 22.07 -31.61 -19.01
C THR A 11 21.26 -30.33 -18.77
N LEU A 12 21.00 -29.54 -19.79
CA LEU A 12 20.15 -28.35 -19.70
C LEU A 12 18.71 -28.69 -19.30
N LEU A 13 18.18 -29.80 -19.85
CA LEU A 13 16.82 -30.26 -19.48
C LEU A 13 16.75 -30.74 -18.02
N VAL A 14 17.76 -31.44 -17.55
CA VAL A 14 17.87 -31.89 -16.15
C VAL A 14 18.02 -30.70 -15.21
N VAL A 15 18.86 -29.72 -15.54
CA VAL A 15 19.00 -28.49 -14.76
C VAL A 15 17.69 -27.70 -14.73
N LEU A 16 16.98 -27.60 -15.86
CA LEU A 16 15.67 -26.96 -15.94
C LEU A 16 14.63 -27.70 -15.09
N LEU A 17 14.62 -29.04 -15.14
CA LEU A 17 13.73 -29.87 -14.30
C LEU A 17 14.06 -29.73 -12.82
N ILE A 18 15.33 -29.64 -12.44
CA ILE A 18 15.74 -29.38 -11.06
C ILE A 18 15.28 -27.98 -10.64
N LEU A 19 15.49 -26.95 -11.46
CA LEU A 19 15.07 -25.57 -11.20
C LEU A 19 13.54 -25.44 -11.08
N ILE A 20 12.77 -26.25 -11.78
CA ILE A 20 11.29 -26.28 -11.67
C ILE A 20 10.85 -27.17 -10.51
N ALA A 21 11.50 -28.31 -10.27
CA ALA A 21 11.11 -29.25 -9.24
C ALA A 21 11.53 -28.79 -7.83
N THR A 22 12.66 -28.08 -7.70
CA THR A 22 13.15 -27.62 -6.39
C THR A 22 12.16 -26.66 -5.69
N PRO A 23 11.59 -25.64 -6.32
CA PRO A 23 10.54 -24.83 -5.73
C PRO A 23 9.28 -25.65 -5.38
N PHE A 24 8.92 -26.61 -6.25
CA PHE A 24 7.74 -27.45 -6.04
C PHE A 24 7.92 -28.44 -4.87
N LEU A 25 9.10 -29.02 -4.75
CA LEU A 25 9.48 -29.87 -3.61
C LEU A 25 9.61 -29.05 -2.32
N PHE A 26 10.13 -27.84 -2.41
CA PHE A 26 10.18 -26.91 -1.27
C PHE A 26 8.78 -26.49 -0.80
N LEU A 27 7.84 -26.31 -1.74
CA LEU A 27 6.42 -26.03 -1.46
C LEU A 27 5.71 -27.23 -0.80
N GLN A 28 6.10 -28.46 -1.13
CA GLN A 28 5.42 -29.69 -0.71
C GLN A 28 6.06 -30.35 0.53
N PHE A 29 7.38 -30.17 0.74
CA PHE A 29 8.15 -30.80 1.80
C PHE A 29 8.96 -29.80 2.65
N GLY A 30 8.89 -28.50 2.35
CA GLY A 30 9.46 -27.47 3.22
C GLY A 30 8.77 -27.54 4.57
N SER A 31 9.57 -27.59 5.64
CA SER A 31 9.05 -27.67 7.00
C SER A 31 8.05 -26.52 7.24
N GLU A 32 6.97 -26.78 7.97
CA GLU A 32 5.99 -25.77 8.42
C GLU A 32 6.62 -24.59 9.20
N SER A 33 7.92 -24.67 9.49
CA SER A 33 8.74 -23.69 10.19
C SER A 33 9.42 -22.62 9.31
N SER A 34 9.23 -22.59 7.99
CA SER A 34 9.75 -21.47 7.20
C SER A 34 8.90 -20.22 7.44
N ALA A 35 9.50 -19.17 7.97
CA ALA A 35 8.85 -17.92 8.37
C ALA A 35 8.02 -17.26 7.28
N THR A 36 8.34 -17.53 6.03
CA THR A 36 7.58 -17.05 4.87
C THR A 36 7.03 -18.24 4.13
N SER A 37 5.70 -18.43 4.09
CA SER A 37 5.16 -19.47 3.23
C SER A 37 5.54 -19.14 1.79
N ALA A 38 5.94 -20.14 1.03
CA ALA A 38 6.25 -19.97 -0.39
C ALA A 38 5.05 -19.38 -1.14
N LYS A 39 3.82 -19.64 -0.68
CA LYS A 39 2.59 -19.03 -1.20
C LYS A 39 2.55 -17.52 -0.91
N MET A 40 2.89 -17.07 0.30
CA MET A 40 2.93 -15.65 0.63
C MET A 40 3.99 -14.91 -0.20
N LEU A 41 5.17 -15.51 -0.38
CA LEU A 41 6.24 -14.95 -1.21
C LEU A 41 5.81 -14.87 -2.68
N LEU A 42 5.22 -15.92 -3.23
CA LEU A 42 4.70 -15.93 -4.60
C LEU A 42 3.58 -14.90 -4.78
N ASN A 43 2.67 -14.78 -3.82
CA ASN A 43 1.62 -13.77 -3.84
C ASN A 43 2.20 -12.35 -3.77
N ALA A 44 3.23 -12.12 -2.95
CA ALA A 44 3.90 -10.83 -2.87
C ALA A 44 4.57 -10.45 -4.19
N ILE A 45 5.30 -11.39 -4.82
CA ILE A 45 5.98 -11.17 -6.12
C ILE A 45 4.95 -10.98 -7.25
N ALA A 46 3.95 -11.85 -7.34
CA ALA A 46 2.92 -11.79 -8.37
C ALA A 46 1.87 -10.70 -8.12
N GLY A 47 1.86 -10.13 -6.91
CA GLY A 47 0.91 -9.11 -6.49
C GLY A 47 -0.51 -9.61 -6.25
N TYR A 48 -0.66 -10.91 -6.10
CA TYR A 48 -1.93 -11.48 -5.69
C TYR A 48 -2.16 -11.27 -4.20
N GLY A 49 -3.42 -11.04 -3.82
CA GLY A 49 -3.89 -11.09 -2.45
C GLY A 49 -4.54 -12.45 -2.15
N ILE A 50 -5.19 -12.49 -1.02
CA ILE A 50 -6.16 -13.53 -0.66
C ILE A 50 -7.56 -12.92 -0.66
N GLU A 51 -8.57 -13.75 -0.65
CA GLU A 51 -9.95 -13.27 -0.51
C GLU A 51 -10.19 -12.67 0.88
N SER A 52 -11.04 -11.66 0.93
CA SER A 52 -11.50 -11.06 2.19
C SER A 52 -12.23 -12.11 3.04
N PRO A 53 -12.04 -12.10 4.37
CA PRO A 53 -12.69 -13.07 5.23
C PRO A 53 -14.22 -12.86 5.23
N PRO A 54 -15.03 -13.93 5.12
CA PRO A 54 -16.47 -13.82 5.30
C PRO A 54 -16.82 -13.49 6.77
N ALA A 55 -18.02 -12.97 6.99
CA ALA A 55 -18.46 -12.46 8.29
C ALA A 55 -18.31 -13.47 9.45
N GLU A 56 -18.69 -14.72 9.19
CA GLU A 56 -18.60 -15.79 10.21
C GLU A 56 -17.16 -16.09 10.61
N VAL A 57 -16.22 -15.89 9.69
CA VAL A 57 -14.79 -16.06 9.95
C VAL A 57 -14.26 -14.88 10.77
N VAL A 58 -14.77 -13.66 10.54
CA VAL A 58 -14.36 -12.48 11.31
C VAL A 58 -14.69 -12.67 12.78
N GLU A 59 -15.92 -13.03 13.12
CA GLU A 59 -16.37 -13.24 14.51
C GLU A 59 -15.57 -14.34 15.24
N GLN A 60 -15.21 -15.42 14.56
CA GLN A 60 -14.51 -16.55 15.15
C GLN A 60 -13.01 -16.32 15.31
N ARG A 61 -12.38 -15.68 14.32
CA ARG A 61 -10.93 -15.58 14.18
C ARG A 61 -10.36 -14.34 14.82
N TYR A 62 -10.95 -13.18 14.54
CA TYR A 62 -10.38 -11.90 14.98
C TYR A 62 -10.76 -11.63 16.44
N LYS A 63 -9.81 -11.13 17.20
CA LYS A 63 -9.98 -10.83 18.64
C LYS A 63 -9.61 -9.38 18.89
N VAL A 64 -10.44 -8.71 19.66
CA VAL A 64 -10.28 -7.34 20.14
C VAL A 64 -10.43 -7.31 21.66
N PRO A 65 -10.01 -6.26 22.38
CA PRO A 65 -10.21 -6.11 23.82
C PRO A 65 -11.68 -6.14 24.19
N GLU A 66 -11.93 -6.42 25.48
CA GLU A 66 -13.29 -6.43 26.04
C GLU A 66 -14.02 -5.10 25.80
N GLY A 67 -15.27 -5.16 25.40
CA GLY A 67 -16.10 -4.02 25.06
C GLY A 67 -15.98 -3.55 23.62
N PHE A 68 -14.98 -4.01 22.86
CA PHE A 68 -14.87 -3.75 21.44
C PHE A 68 -15.52 -4.87 20.61
N SER A 69 -15.94 -4.51 19.40
CA SER A 69 -16.35 -5.46 18.36
C SER A 69 -15.69 -5.12 17.03
N VAL A 70 -15.48 -6.14 16.19
CA VAL A 70 -14.84 -6.01 14.87
C VAL A 70 -15.75 -6.53 13.77
N SER A 71 -15.79 -5.80 12.65
CA SER A 71 -16.50 -6.17 11.42
C SER A 71 -15.67 -5.88 10.19
N VAL A 72 -16.04 -6.44 9.04
CA VAL A 72 -15.55 -5.96 7.75
C VAL A 72 -16.30 -4.69 7.40
N TYR A 73 -15.59 -3.61 7.08
CA TYR A 73 -16.16 -2.36 6.57
C TYR A 73 -16.22 -2.38 5.05
N ALA A 74 -15.12 -2.72 4.40
CA ALA A 74 -15.05 -2.83 2.95
C ALA A 74 -14.14 -3.98 2.54
N ALA A 75 -14.41 -4.59 1.40
CA ALA A 75 -13.73 -5.79 0.91
C ALA A 75 -13.40 -5.70 -0.57
N SER A 76 -12.46 -6.56 -1.02
CA SER A 76 -12.08 -6.67 -2.43
C SER A 76 -11.50 -5.39 -3.04
N LEU A 77 -10.88 -4.55 -2.22
CA LEU A 77 -10.31 -3.26 -2.62
C LEU A 77 -8.93 -3.38 -3.30
N GLY A 78 -8.41 -4.59 -3.47
CA GLY A 78 -7.07 -4.83 -4.04
C GLY A 78 -5.94 -4.54 -3.05
N LYS A 79 -4.82 -4.00 -3.53
CA LYS A 79 -3.63 -3.70 -2.70
C LYS A 79 -3.73 -2.30 -2.11
N ILE A 80 -4.64 -2.15 -1.15
CA ILE A 80 -4.79 -0.94 -0.35
C ILE A 80 -3.59 -0.76 0.60
N ARG A 81 -3.29 0.50 0.98
CA ARG A 81 -2.23 0.78 1.94
C ARG A 81 -2.67 1.76 3.01
N PHE A 82 -2.53 3.05 2.78
CA PHE A 82 -2.80 4.09 3.76
C PHE A 82 -4.19 4.69 3.55
N MET A 83 -4.74 5.17 4.64
CA MET A 83 -6.11 5.69 4.69
C MET A 83 -6.12 7.06 5.36
N HIS A 84 -7.06 7.90 4.94
CA HIS A 84 -7.39 9.14 5.62
C HIS A 84 -8.90 9.26 5.78
N MET A 85 -9.36 9.42 7.01
CA MET A 85 -10.77 9.66 7.32
C MET A 85 -11.06 11.15 7.21
N THR A 86 -12.01 11.54 6.35
CA THR A 86 -12.46 12.92 6.25
C THR A 86 -13.28 13.32 7.48
N GLN A 87 -13.42 14.62 7.74
CA GLN A 87 -14.28 15.11 8.82
C GLN A 87 -15.75 14.71 8.65
N GLN A 88 -16.17 14.45 7.42
CA GLN A 88 -17.53 14.05 7.08
C GLN A 88 -17.76 12.54 7.19
N GLY A 89 -16.71 11.73 7.37
CA GLY A 89 -16.78 10.28 7.52
C GLY A 89 -16.56 9.49 6.22
N ASP A 90 -16.19 10.16 5.13
CA ASP A 90 -15.71 9.45 3.93
C ASP A 90 -14.29 8.94 4.18
N LEU A 91 -13.93 7.77 3.65
CA LEU A 91 -12.62 7.18 3.82
C LEU A 91 -11.84 7.20 2.50
N ILE A 92 -10.74 7.94 2.48
CA ILE A 92 -9.83 8.00 1.32
C ILE A 92 -8.77 6.93 1.48
N VAL A 93 -8.47 6.17 0.42
CA VAL A 93 -7.60 4.99 0.47
C VAL A 93 -6.61 5.01 -0.69
N SER A 94 -5.33 4.89 -0.40
CA SER A 94 -4.28 4.78 -1.42
C SER A 94 -4.11 3.33 -1.89
N ARG A 95 -3.91 3.16 -3.22
CA ARG A 95 -3.61 1.87 -3.85
C ARG A 95 -2.34 1.98 -4.69
N PRO A 96 -1.16 1.79 -4.08
CA PRO A 96 0.12 2.02 -4.77
C PRO A 96 0.32 1.18 -6.03
N ARG A 97 -0.20 -0.04 -6.05
CA ARG A 97 -0.03 -0.95 -7.18
C ARG A 97 -0.92 -0.59 -8.37
N SER A 98 -2.10 -0.08 -8.11
CA SER A 98 -3.03 0.39 -9.13
C SER A 98 -2.67 1.80 -9.62
N GLY A 99 -1.93 2.57 -8.82
CA GLY A 99 -1.58 3.95 -9.12
C GLY A 99 -2.74 4.90 -8.91
N ASP A 100 -3.63 4.61 -7.97
CA ASP A 100 -4.85 5.38 -7.76
C ASP A 100 -5.16 5.64 -6.29
N VAL A 101 -6.12 6.52 -6.06
CA VAL A 101 -6.70 6.85 -4.76
C VAL A 101 -8.22 6.70 -4.85
N LEU A 102 -8.77 5.87 -3.95
CA LEU A 102 -10.21 5.65 -3.81
C LEU A 102 -10.81 6.56 -2.75
N LEU A 103 -12.09 6.85 -2.88
CA LEU A 103 -12.97 7.31 -1.81
C LEU A 103 -14.05 6.26 -1.58
N LEU A 104 -14.17 5.83 -0.33
CA LEU A 104 -15.31 5.08 0.16
C LEU A 104 -16.26 6.08 0.82
N GLU A 105 -17.47 6.16 0.31
CA GLU A 105 -18.48 7.12 0.77
C GLU A 105 -18.96 6.75 2.17
N ARG A 106 -19.13 7.76 3.03
CA ARG A 106 -19.64 7.58 4.40
C ARG A 106 -20.94 6.75 4.42
N ASP A 107 -21.07 5.99 5.48
CA ASP A 107 -22.28 5.24 5.82
C ASP A 107 -23.39 6.21 6.28
N ARG A 108 -24.33 6.53 5.42
CA ARG A 108 -25.46 7.44 5.71
C ARG A 108 -26.70 6.69 6.18
N ASP A 109 -26.84 5.42 5.78
CA ASP A 109 -28.01 4.60 6.17
C ASP A 109 -27.80 3.83 7.48
N GLY A 110 -26.59 3.87 8.05
CA GLY A 110 -26.24 3.30 9.35
C GLY A 110 -26.13 1.77 9.33
N ASP A 111 -25.90 1.17 8.17
CA ASP A 111 -25.77 -0.29 8.04
C ASP A 111 -24.34 -0.80 8.38
N GLY A 112 -23.38 0.09 8.62
CA GLY A 112 -22.02 -0.21 8.99
C GLY A 112 -21.06 -0.39 7.80
N TYR A 113 -21.50 -0.06 6.58
CA TYR A 113 -20.73 -0.17 5.33
C TYR A 113 -20.69 1.16 4.59
N PRO A 114 -19.71 1.36 3.68
CA PRO A 114 -19.74 2.55 2.84
C PRO A 114 -20.91 2.49 1.85
N ASP A 115 -21.60 3.62 1.65
CA ASP A 115 -22.73 3.73 0.71
C ASP A 115 -22.29 3.55 -0.75
N GLY A 116 -21.01 3.81 -1.05
CA GLY A 116 -20.44 3.69 -2.39
C GLY A 116 -18.92 3.75 -2.39
N GLN A 117 -18.35 3.53 -3.57
CA GLN A 117 -16.92 3.74 -3.79
C GLN A 117 -16.68 4.36 -5.15
N ARG A 118 -15.65 5.21 -5.25
CA ARG A 118 -15.22 5.81 -6.51
C ARG A 118 -13.73 6.11 -6.49
N THR A 119 -13.13 6.12 -7.67
CA THR A 119 -11.76 6.57 -7.82
C THR A 119 -11.73 8.10 -7.83
N LEU A 120 -10.89 8.70 -6.99
CA LEU A 120 -10.66 10.15 -6.97
C LEU A 120 -9.59 10.56 -7.97
N LEU A 121 -8.48 9.83 -8.01
CA LEU A 121 -7.31 10.12 -8.85
C LEU A 121 -6.72 8.83 -9.38
N GLU A 122 -6.20 8.89 -10.61
CA GLU A 122 -5.52 7.80 -11.30
C GLU A 122 -4.19 8.27 -11.90
N GLY A 123 -3.38 7.35 -12.38
CA GLY A 123 -2.10 7.64 -13.04
C GLY A 123 -1.00 8.15 -12.11
N LEU A 124 -1.13 7.92 -10.81
CA LEU A 124 -0.14 8.29 -9.79
C LEU A 124 0.98 7.24 -9.69
N VAL A 125 2.19 7.69 -9.35
CA VAL A 125 3.34 6.80 -9.19
C VAL A 125 3.38 6.23 -7.78
N LYS A 126 2.80 5.04 -7.57
CA LYS A 126 2.75 4.35 -6.27
C LYS A 126 2.28 5.28 -5.12
N PRO A 127 1.06 5.85 -5.17
CA PRO A 127 0.55 6.72 -4.11
C PRO A 127 0.50 5.96 -2.79
N HIS A 128 0.90 6.60 -1.69
CA HIS A 128 0.97 5.96 -0.38
C HIS A 128 0.37 6.82 0.74
N GLY A 129 1.07 7.85 1.23
CA GLY A 129 0.58 8.72 2.29
C GLY A 129 -0.50 9.67 1.80
N LEU A 130 -1.50 9.93 2.65
CA LEU A 130 -2.66 10.78 2.38
C LEU A 130 -2.92 11.69 3.58
N ASP A 131 -3.21 12.96 3.35
CA ASP A 131 -3.70 13.87 4.39
C ASP A 131 -4.51 15.01 3.79
N ILE A 132 -5.37 15.64 4.60
CA ILE A 132 -6.20 16.79 4.19
C ILE A 132 -5.91 17.97 5.10
N ALA A 133 -5.64 19.11 4.49
CA ALA A 133 -5.52 20.38 5.20
C ALA A 133 -5.92 21.55 4.29
N ASP A 134 -6.56 22.56 4.87
CA ASP A 134 -6.90 23.82 4.21
C ASP A 134 -7.66 23.64 2.87
N GLY A 135 -8.52 22.61 2.76
CA GLY A 135 -9.28 22.32 1.54
C GLY A 135 -8.46 21.66 0.42
N TRP A 136 -7.30 21.09 0.77
CA TRP A 136 -6.44 20.33 -0.14
C TRP A 136 -6.28 18.89 0.34
N LEU A 137 -6.41 17.95 -0.57
CA LEU A 137 -5.95 16.56 -0.39
C LEU A 137 -4.49 16.49 -0.84
N TYR A 138 -3.60 16.15 0.09
CA TYR A 138 -2.18 15.91 -0.15
C TYR A 138 -1.94 14.42 -0.37
N ILE A 139 -1.09 14.09 -1.34
CA ILE A 139 -0.77 12.70 -1.72
C ILE A 139 0.74 12.56 -1.85
N ALA A 140 1.32 11.60 -1.14
CA ALA A 140 2.70 11.19 -1.37
C ALA A 140 2.74 10.10 -2.42
N GLU A 141 3.32 10.40 -3.58
CA GLU A 141 3.77 9.42 -4.55
C GLU A 141 5.18 8.92 -4.17
N SER A 142 5.65 7.83 -4.76
CA SER A 142 7.02 7.36 -4.48
C SER A 142 8.10 8.34 -4.95
N THR A 143 7.80 9.17 -5.95
CA THR A 143 8.74 10.11 -6.58
C THR A 143 8.37 11.57 -6.45
N ALA A 144 7.24 11.89 -5.80
CA ALA A 144 6.71 13.24 -5.71
C ALA A 144 5.79 13.41 -4.51
N LEU A 145 5.58 14.66 -4.09
CA LEU A 145 4.43 15.04 -3.28
C LEU A 145 3.51 15.91 -4.14
N GLY A 146 2.22 15.66 -4.05
CA GLY A 146 1.25 16.44 -4.79
C GLY A 146 0.04 16.82 -3.95
N ARG A 147 -0.78 17.71 -4.49
CA ARG A 147 -2.05 18.14 -3.88
C ARG A 147 -3.11 18.41 -4.94
N VAL A 148 -4.35 18.32 -4.51
CA VAL A 148 -5.52 18.69 -5.32
C VAL A 148 -6.56 19.35 -4.41
N SER A 149 -7.27 20.35 -4.90
CA SER A 149 -8.36 20.96 -4.14
C SER A 149 -9.46 19.93 -3.91
N PHE A 150 -9.90 19.82 -2.65
CA PHE A 150 -10.85 18.80 -2.23
C PHE A 150 -11.94 19.41 -1.34
N ASP A 151 -13.18 19.20 -1.75
CA ASP A 151 -14.36 19.55 -0.95
C ASP A 151 -14.77 18.34 -0.10
N GLU A 152 -14.51 18.41 1.21
CA GLU A 152 -14.87 17.34 2.15
C GLU A 152 -16.38 17.19 2.35
N GLN A 153 -17.19 18.24 2.09
CA GLN A 153 -18.64 18.15 2.26
C GLN A 153 -19.25 17.15 1.28
N ASP A 154 -18.82 17.23 0.03
CA ASP A 154 -19.32 16.42 -1.07
C ASP A 154 -18.34 15.30 -1.44
N GLY A 155 -17.15 15.27 -0.82
CA GLY A 155 -16.09 14.32 -1.12
C GLY A 155 -15.52 14.49 -2.53
N GLN A 156 -15.58 15.69 -3.14
CA GLN A 156 -15.26 15.94 -4.55
C GLN A 156 -13.93 16.65 -4.72
N LEU A 157 -13.22 16.30 -5.80
CA LEU A 157 -12.12 17.12 -6.27
C LEU A 157 -12.67 18.36 -6.98
N THR A 158 -12.12 19.53 -6.64
CA THR A 158 -12.57 20.83 -7.20
C THR A 158 -11.49 21.51 -8.05
N GLY A 159 -10.39 20.82 -8.33
CA GLY A 159 -9.27 21.32 -9.14
C GLY A 159 -8.46 20.21 -9.77
N GLU A 160 -7.37 20.59 -10.44
CA GLU A 160 -6.42 19.65 -11.03
C GLU A 160 -5.33 19.25 -10.02
N TYR A 161 -4.83 18.02 -10.13
CA TYR A 161 -3.73 17.52 -9.33
C TYR A 161 -2.41 18.22 -9.70
N GLN A 162 -1.69 18.71 -8.70
CA GLN A 162 -0.44 19.45 -8.85
C GLN A 162 0.66 18.78 -8.04
N ARG A 163 1.77 18.40 -8.64
CA ARG A 163 2.97 18.01 -7.91
C ARG A 163 3.66 19.27 -7.39
N ILE A 164 3.86 19.32 -6.07
CA ILE A 164 4.49 20.43 -5.35
C ILE A 164 5.95 20.15 -4.98
N VAL A 165 6.35 18.88 -4.91
CA VAL A 165 7.73 18.41 -4.80
C VAL A 165 7.92 17.29 -5.80
N GLU A 166 8.98 17.37 -6.61
CA GLU A 166 9.30 16.36 -7.61
C GLU A 166 10.75 15.86 -7.44
N GLY A 167 11.07 14.75 -8.10
CA GLY A 167 12.43 14.21 -8.14
C GLY A 167 12.85 13.46 -6.89
N LEU A 168 11.91 13.05 -6.02
CA LEU A 168 12.21 12.19 -4.90
C LEU A 168 12.63 10.81 -5.40
N MET A 169 13.69 10.25 -4.80
CA MET A 169 14.20 8.93 -5.17
C MET A 169 13.30 7.82 -4.62
N ASP A 170 12.92 6.84 -5.47
CA ASP A 170 12.15 5.65 -5.08
C ASP A 170 12.87 4.32 -5.35
N THR A 171 14.14 4.38 -5.73
CA THR A 171 14.97 3.19 -5.96
C THR A 171 15.27 2.44 -4.66
N GLY A 172 15.59 1.16 -4.77
CA GLY A 172 15.93 0.32 -3.62
C GLY A 172 14.72 -0.26 -2.89
N ASN A 173 14.92 -0.62 -1.62
CA ASN A 173 13.96 -1.45 -0.88
C ASN A 173 12.75 -0.66 -0.35
N HIS A 174 12.95 0.57 0.12
CA HIS A 174 11.94 1.32 0.88
C HIS A 174 11.48 2.54 0.09
N TRP A 175 10.61 2.31 -0.88
CA TRP A 175 10.09 3.31 -1.81
C TRP A 175 8.94 4.16 -1.24
N THR A 176 8.29 3.71 -0.17
CA THR A 176 7.12 4.38 0.40
C THR A 176 7.45 5.79 0.89
N LYS A 177 6.52 6.70 0.71
CA LYS A 177 6.51 8.04 1.27
C LYS A 177 5.19 8.23 2.00
N THR A 178 5.24 8.37 3.31
CA THR A 178 4.06 8.73 4.10
C THR A 178 4.13 10.21 4.40
N LEU A 179 3.01 10.92 4.29
CA LEU A 179 2.95 12.34 4.60
C LEU A 179 1.88 12.64 5.66
N GLY A 180 2.00 13.79 6.30
CA GLY A 180 1.03 14.31 7.25
C GLY A 180 1.30 15.79 7.54
N VAL A 181 0.25 16.58 7.77
CA VAL A 181 0.34 17.98 8.13
C VAL A 181 0.49 18.12 9.63
N GLY A 182 1.59 18.71 10.06
CA GLY A 182 1.88 18.92 11.47
C GLY A 182 1.05 20.07 12.08
N PRO A 183 0.97 20.11 13.43
CA PRO A 183 0.27 21.18 14.14
C PRO A 183 0.91 22.56 13.94
N ASP A 184 2.11 22.61 13.42
CA ASP A 184 2.86 23.83 13.06
C ASP A 184 2.58 24.29 11.60
N GLY A 185 1.71 23.59 10.88
CA GLY A 185 1.32 23.91 9.49
C GLY A 185 2.39 23.55 8.44
N TRP A 186 3.33 22.66 8.76
CA TRP A 186 4.25 22.07 7.80
C TRP A 186 3.76 20.70 7.34
N LEU A 187 4.05 20.35 6.10
CA LEU A 187 3.86 19.02 5.56
C LEU A 187 5.13 18.20 5.85
N TYR A 188 5.00 17.17 6.67
CA TYR A 188 6.05 16.21 6.98
C TYR A 188 5.93 14.98 6.09
N PHE A 189 7.06 14.36 5.76
CA PHE A 189 7.04 13.09 5.06
C PHE A 189 8.26 12.24 5.34
N THR A 190 8.12 10.92 5.23
CA THR A 190 9.19 9.95 5.44
C THR A 190 9.81 9.50 4.13
N SER A 191 11.10 9.18 4.16
CA SER A 191 11.85 8.65 3.03
C SER A 191 12.80 7.55 3.51
N GLY A 192 12.39 6.29 3.35
CA GLY A 192 13.16 5.14 3.83
C GLY A 192 14.46 4.91 3.06
N SER A 193 15.35 4.07 3.58
CA SER A 193 16.66 3.75 2.98
C SER A 193 16.54 3.01 1.64
N THR A 194 17.59 3.09 0.82
CA THR A 194 17.67 2.33 -0.44
C THR A 194 17.99 0.85 -0.22
N CYS A 195 18.53 0.49 0.91
CA CYS A 195 19.11 -0.83 1.21
C CYS A 195 18.67 -1.36 2.59
N ASN A 196 19.06 -2.58 2.90
CA ASN A 196 18.92 -3.15 4.23
C ASN A 196 19.81 -2.40 5.24
N VAL A 197 21.08 -2.23 4.91
CA VAL A 197 22.06 -1.42 5.65
C VAL A 197 23.12 -0.91 4.68
N CYS A 198 23.35 0.40 4.62
CA CYS A 198 24.38 1.08 3.85
C CYS A 198 24.52 2.54 4.28
N GLU A 199 25.57 3.19 3.89
CA GLU A 199 25.62 4.65 3.88
C GLU A 199 24.91 5.14 2.62
N GLU A 200 23.90 5.99 2.76
CA GLU A 200 23.11 6.51 1.64
C GLU A 200 23.91 7.54 0.84
N GLU A 201 23.80 7.45 -0.49
CA GLU A 201 24.37 8.46 -1.40
C GLU A 201 23.49 9.71 -1.47
N ASP A 202 22.16 9.52 -1.42
CA ASP A 202 21.19 10.61 -1.38
C ASP A 202 20.86 10.96 0.08
N PRO A 203 21.21 12.17 0.54
CA PRO A 203 20.98 12.58 1.92
C PRO A 203 19.50 12.67 2.31
N GLN A 204 18.58 12.62 1.36
CA GLN A 204 17.15 12.61 1.60
C GLN A 204 16.61 11.21 1.97
N ARG A 205 17.44 10.15 1.86
CA ARG A 205 17.07 8.79 2.23
C ARG A 205 17.36 8.51 3.69
N ALA A 206 16.62 7.58 4.28
CA ALA A 206 16.66 7.23 5.70
C ALA A 206 16.39 8.46 6.61
N THR A 207 15.39 9.27 6.24
CA THR A 207 15.08 10.55 6.90
C THR A 207 13.59 10.76 7.10
N MET A 208 13.26 11.65 7.99
CA MET A 208 12.02 12.43 7.96
C MET A 208 12.33 13.82 7.41
N MET A 209 11.51 14.27 6.49
CA MET A 209 11.62 15.57 5.83
C MET A 209 10.39 16.42 6.11
N ARG A 210 10.50 17.73 5.91
CA ARG A 210 9.36 18.65 5.93
C ARG A 210 9.44 19.67 4.80
N VAL A 211 8.29 20.19 4.41
CA VAL A 211 8.13 21.18 3.36
C VAL A 211 6.92 22.04 3.67
N LYS A 212 6.84 23.26 3.14
CA LYS A 212 5.63 24.07 3.24
C LYS A 212 4.49 23.45 2.41
N LEU A 213 3.25 23.79 2.76
CA LEU A 213 2.06 23.27 2.07
C LEU A 213 2.01 23.62 0.58
N ASP A 214 2.79 24.60 0.13
CA ASP A 214 2.94 24.99 -1.27
C ASP A 214 4.12 24.33 -1.99
N GLY A 215 4.90 23.50 -1.29
CA GLY A 215 6.10 22.82 -1.81
C GLY A 215 7.40 23.60 -1.62
N SER A 216 7.37 24.80 -1.05
CA SER A 216 8.58 25.58 -0.75
C SER A 216 9.29 25.12 0.51
N GLU A 217 10.54 25.54 0.72
CA GLU A 217 11.35 25.31 1.92
C GLU A 217 11.53 23.80 2.28
N LEU A 218 11.73 22.94 1.29
CA LEU A 218 12.02 21.53 1.52
C LEU A 218 13.32 21.36 2.36
N SER A 219 13.24 20.61 3.44
CA SER A 219 14.36 20.39 4.37
C SER A 219 14.31 19.03 5.05
N ILE A 220 15.48 18.52 5.45
CA ILE A 220 15.58 17.35 6.30
C ILE A 220 15.19 17.75 7.73
N TYR A 221 14.30 17.01 8.35
CA TYR A 221 13.86 17.23 9.72
C TYR A 221 14.59 16.34 10.73
N ALA A 222 14.78 15.06 10.40
CA ALA A 222 15.50 14.08 11.21
C ALA A 222 16.19 13.05 10.32
N THR A 223 17.25 12.41 10.82
CA THR A 223 18.09 11.46 10.09
C THR A 223 18.28 10.14 10.84
N GLY A 224 18.83 9.13 10.17
CA GLY A 224 19.10 7.83 10.79
C GLY A 224 17.85 6.98 11.03
N LEU A 225 16.81 7.21 10.25
CA LEU A 225 15.52 6.50 10.26
C LEU A 225 15.49 5.52 9.08
N ARG A 226 15.80 4.24 9.35
CA ARG A 226 15.96 3.25 8.27
C ARG A 226 14.75 3.15 7.34
N ASN A 227 13.59 2.93 7.89
CA ASN A 227 12.33 2.81 7.15
C ASN A 227 11.16 3.19 8.05
N SER A 228 11.10 4.47 8.41
CA SER A 228 9.93 5.03 9.08
C SER A 228 8.78 5.06 8.09
N VAL A 229 7.69 4.36 8.41
CA VAL A 229 6.54 4.26 7.52
C VAL A 229 5.36 5.06 8.05
N GLY A 230 4.92 4.82 9.27
CA GLY A 230 3.83 5.57 9.89
C GLY A 230 4.35 6.60 10.88
N PHE A 231 3.64 7.71 11.00
CA PHE A 231 3.88 8.69 12.04
C PHE A 231 2.61 9.46 12.38
N ASP A 232 2.55 9.98 13.60
CA ASP A 232 1.43 10.79 14.07
C ASP A 232 1.86 11.63 15.29
N TRP A 233 1.08 12.65 15.61
CA TRP A 233 1.31 13.54 16.75
C TRP A 233 0.45 13.15 17.94
N ALA A 234 1.07 13.02 19.11
CA ALA A 234 0.37 12.76 20.36
C ALA A 234 -0.56 13.95 20.71
N PRO A 235 -1.87 13.74 20.92
CA PRO A 235 -2.82 14.85 21.10
C PRO A 235 -2.63 15.63 22.41
N TRP A 236 -1.93 15.07 23.38
CA TRP A 236 -1.75 15.71 24.71
C TRP A 236 -0.57 16.67 24.80
N ASP A 237 0.46 16.53 23.94
CA ASP A 237 1.67 17.36 23.98
C ASP A 237 2.22 17.72 22.60
N GLN A 238 1.54 17.27 21.53
CA GLN A 238 1.93 17.46 20.13
C GLN A 238 3.31 16.88 19.77
N SER A 239 3.83 15.96 20.58
CA SER A 239 5.05 15.24 20.25
C SER A 239 4.84 14.35 19.03
N LEU A 240 5.78 14.40 18.09
CA LEU A 240 5.77 13.57 16.87
C LEU A 240 6.39 12.21 17.17
N TYR A 241 5.69 11.14 16.83
CA TYR A 241 6.19 9.79 16.93
C TYR A 241 6.13 9.10 15.56
N ALA A 242 7.15 8.29 15.25
CA ALA A 242 7.22 7.52 14.03
C ALA A 242 7.63 6.08 14.29
N THR A 243 6.98 5.14 13.60
CA THR A 243 7.42 3.73 13.56
C THR A 243 8.64 3.61 12.66
N ASP A 244 9.60 2.73 13.00
CA ASP A 244 10.75 2.45 12.15
C ASP A 244 11.08 0.96 12.14
N ASN A 245 11.35 0.44 10.94
CA ASN A 245 11.66 -0.96 10.74
C ASN A 245 13.16 -1.22 10.89
N GLY A 246 13.56 -2.03 11.87
CA GLY A 246 14.95 -2.45 12.08
C GLY A 246 15.54 -3.22 10.88
N ARG A 247 16.88 -3.28 10.79
CA ARG A 247 17.56 -4.02 9.73
C ARG A 247 17.32 -5.52 9.83
N ASP A 248 17.36 -6.19 8.67
CA ASP A 248 17.20 -7.63 8.57
C ASP A 248 18.52 -8.39 8.72
N LEU A 249 18.41 -9.72 8.93
CA LEU A 249 19.51 -10.71 8.85
C LEU A 249 20.51 -10.66 10.01
N LEU A 250 20.09 -10.21 11.20
CA LEU A 250 20.87 -10.29 12.44
C LEU A 250 20.28 -11.29 13.47
N GLY A 251 19.47 -12.23 12.97
CA GLY A 251 18.80 -13.25 13.81
C GLY A 251 17.34 -12.89 14.10
N ASP A 252 16.64 -13.75 14.82
CA ASP A 252 15.19 -13.64 15.06
C ASP A 252 14.82 -12.47 15.97
N ASP A 253 15.63 -12.20 16.98
CA ASP A 253 15.27 -11.30 18.08
C ASP A 253 16.05 -9.97 18.07
N PHE A 254 16.83 -9.70 17.00
CA PHE A 254 17.63 -8.49 16.88
C PHE A 254 17.70 -7.98 15.43
N PRO A 255 17.72 -6.65 15.22
CA PRO A 255 17.40 -5.59 16.18
C PRO A 255 15.88 -5.44 16.35
N PRO A 256 15.41 -4.81 17.42
CA PRO A 256 14.00 -4.46 17.55
C PRO A 256 13.60 -3.50 16.42
N CYS A 257 12.33 -3.53 16.03
CA CYS A 257 11.72 -2.40 15.34
C CYS A 257 11.38 -1.32 16.38
N GLU A 258 11.22 -0.07 15.95
CA GLU A 258 11.25 1.08 16.84
C GLU A 258 9.99 1.93 16.74
N LEU A 259 9.60 2.52 17.87
CA LEU A 259 8.81 3.74 17.90
C LEU A 259 9.72 4.88 18.38
N ASN A 260 9.98 5.82 17.52
CA ASN A 260 10.84 6.96 17.78
C ASN A 260 10.03 8.21 18.09
N LYS A 261 10.37 8.94 19.17
CA LYS A 261 9.90 10.31 19.38
C LYS A 261 10.79 11.24 18.55
N ILE A 262 10.21 11.83 17.50
CA ILE A 262 10.99 12.56 16.50
C ILE A 262 11.19 14.01 16.89
N GLU A 263 12.47 14.43 16.93
CA GLU A 263 12.89 15.79 17.23
C GLU A 263 13.60 16.43 16.04
N GLN A 264 13.45 17.73 15.87
CA GLN A 264 14.13 18.46 14.80
C GLN A 264 15.65 18.39 14.96
N GLY A 265 16.35 17.95 13.90
CA GLY A 265 17.80 17.75 13.91
C GLY A 265 18.23 16.45 14.60
N GLY A 266 17.27 15.60 15.03
CA GLY A 266 17.55 14.32 15.67
C GLY A 266 18.23 13.32 14.74
N PHE A 267 19.12 12.49 15.31
CA PHE A 267 19.75 11.35 14.66
C PHE A 267 19.35 10.07 15.39
N TYR A 268 18.77 9.09 14.68
CA TYR A 268 18.15 7.87 15.23
C TYR A 268 18.97 6.61 14.98
N GLY A 269 20.24 6.74 14.67
CA GLY A 269 21.26 5.69 14.72
C GLY A 269 21.58 5.01 13.40
N TRP A 270 20.60 4.66 12.55
CA TRP A 270 20.88 3.95 11.32
C TRP A 270 21.82 4.73 10.38
N PRO A 271 22.81 4.08 9.72
CA PRO A 271 23.09 2.64 9.67
C PRO A 271 24.04 2.12 10.76
N TYR A 272 24.46 2.96 11.72
CA TYR A 272 25.56 2.69 12.65
C TYR A 272 25.12 2.10 13.99
N ILE A 273 23.89 2.39 14.41
CA ILE A 273 23.33 2.03 15.72
C ILE A 273 21.96 1.42 15.51
N ASN A 274 21.64 0.38 16.25
CA ASN A 274 20.38 -0.33 16.26
C ASN A 274 19.71 -0.24 17.64
N GLY A 275 18.40 -0.12 17.71
CA GLY A 275 17.62 -0.21 18.93
C GLY A 275 18.10 0.72 20.05
N PHE A 276 18.23 0.19 21.24
CA PHE A 276 18.59 0.94 22.44
C PHE A 276 20.12 1.13 22.58
N SER A 277 20.75 1.77 21.58
CA SER A 277 22.17 2.13 21.55
C SER A 277 23.14 0.96 21.33
N GLU A 278 22.79 -0.03 20.53
CA GLU A 278 23.68 -1.10 20.13
C GLU A 278 24.36 -0.80 18.79
N LEU A 279 25.71 -0.81 18.76
CA LEU A 279 26.45 -0.59 17.53
C LEU A 279 26.16 -1.67 16.50
N ASP A 280 25.95 -1.26 15.26
CA ASP A 280 25.76 -2.20 14.16
C ASP A 280 27.03 -3.04 13.94
N PRO A 281 26.94 -4.38 13.79
CA PRO A 281 28.12 -5.24 13.68
C PRO A 281 28.97 -4.95 12.44
N ASP A 282 28.37 -4.42 11.36
CA ASP A 282 29.08 -4.17 10.11
C ASP A 282 29.46 -2.69 9.95
N PHE A 283 28.55 -1.77 10.31
CA PHE A 283 28.71 -0.33 10.08
C PHE A 283 29.04 0.46 11.35
N GLY A 284 28.78 -0.10 12.53
CA GLY A 284 29.03 0.57 13.82
C GLY A 284 30.47 0.53 14.30
N VAL A 285 31.37 -0.23 13.64
CA VAL A 285 32.77 -0.35 14.05
C VAL A 285 33.48 1.02 14.01
N GLY A 286 33.99 1.46 15.17
CA GLY A 286 34.67 2.76 15.30
C GLY A 286 33.72 3.98 15.29
N LYS A 287 32.43 3.78 15.47
CA LYS A 287 31.40 4.82 15.53
C LYS A 287 30.89 5.09 16.96
N ASP A 288 31.65 4.69 17.98
CA ASP A 288 31.26 4.83 19.42
C ASP A 288 30.89 6.28 19.80
N ASN A 289 31.50 7.25 19.12
CA ASN A 289 31.18 8.67 19.33
C ASN A 289 29.74 9.03 18.96
N LEU A 290 29.08 8.26 18.08
CA LEU A 290 27.69 8.49 17.68
C LEU A 290 26.70 8.04 18.75
N LEU A 291 27.07 7.16 19.68
CA LEU A 291 26.22 6.70 20.77
C LEU A 291 25.72 7.86 21.64
N SER A 292 26.54 8.89 21.85
CA SER A 292 26.17 10.06 22.65
C SER A 292 25.26 11.05 21.91
N THR A 293 25.12 10.93 20.61
CA THR A 293 24.35 11.85 19.77
C THR A 293 23.11 11.20 19.19
N SER A 294 23.05 9.87 19.18
CA SER A 294 21.86 9.18 18.71
C SER A 294 20.76 9.19 19.80
N ILE A 295 19.52 9.36 19.33
CA ILE A 295 18.34 9.33 20.17
C ILE A 295 17.83 7.89 20.20
N SER A 296 17.71 7.32 21.40
CA SER A 296 17.15 5.97 21.57
C SER A 296 15.63 5.95 21.34
N PRO A 297 15.07 4.83 20.85
CA PRO A 297 13.63 4.71 20.66
C PRO A 297 12.85 4.87 21.97
N ALA A 298 11.65 5.46 21.87
CA ALA A 298 10.71 5.55 22.98
C ALA A 298 10.10 4.18 23.34
N HIS A 299 9.99 3.27 22.36
CA HIS A 299 9.52 1.90 22.55
C HIS A 299 10.15 0.98 21.50
N GLY A 300 10.46 -0.28 21.89
CA GLY A 300 10.96 -1.33 21.01
C GLY A 300 9.90 -2.37 20.76
N PHE A 301 9.46 -2.50 19.49
CA PHE A 301 8.68 -3.67 19.08
C PHE A 301 9.60 -4.88 18.92
N LYS A 302 9.04 -6.08 18.95
CA LYS A 302 9.82 -7.28 18.60
C LYS A 302 10.48 -7.12 17.23
N ALA A 303 11.67 -7.68 17.09
CA ALA A 303 12.43 -7.67 15.85
C ALA A 303 11.58 -8.20 14.67
N HIS A 304 11.68 -7.52 13.54
CA HIS A 304 11.08 -7.91 12.27
C HIS A 304 9.53 -7.86 12.21
N ASN A 305 8.85 -7.32 13.22
CA ASN A 305 7.38 -7.21 13.22
C ASN A 305 6.83 -6.22 12.19
N ALA A 306 7.70 -5.43 11.60
CA ALA A 306 7.38 -4.45 10.55
C ALA A 306 6.23 -3.50 10.95
N PRO A 307 6.42 -2.63 11.97
CA PRO A 307 5.43 -1.62 12.30
C PRO A 307 5.30 -0.63 11.14
N LEU A 308 4.06 -0.40 10.71
CA LEU A 308 3.73 0.50 9.61
C LEU A 308 2.88 1.68 10.13
N GLY A 309 1.61 1.77 9.81
CA GLY A 309 0.74 2.85 10.25
C GLY A 309 0.63 2.94 11.77
N ILE A 310 0.60 4.17 12.27
CA ILE A 310 0.33 4.50 13.68
C ILE A 310 -0.70 5.61 13.75
N ARG A 311 -1.62 5.52 14.70
CA ARG A 311 -2.63 6.53 14.96
C ARG A 311 -2.84 6.73 16.44
N PHE A 312 -2.65 7.95 16.95
CA PHE A 312 -3.08 8.33 18.29
C PHE A 312 -4.59 8.50 18.34
N LEU A 313 -5.23 7.91 19.34
CA LEU A 313 -6.67 8.03 19.53
C LEU A 313 -7.01 9.42 20.05
N ARG A 314 -8.06 10.04 19.46
CA ARG A 314 -8.49 11.43 19.73
C ARG A 314 -9.95 11.54 20.10
N HIS A 315 -10.77 10.57 19.64
CA HIS A 315 -12.24 10.65 19.72
C HIS A 315 -12.81 9.50 20.53
N ASN A 316 -13.79 9.77 21.40
CA ASN A 316 -14.58 8.79 22.15
C ASN A 316 -13.85 7.52 22.58
N VAL A 317 -12.67 7.71 23.13
CA VAL A 317 -11.80 6.59 23.51
C VAL A 317 -12.43 5.73 24.61
N ALA A 318 -12.29 4.44 24.48
CA ALA A 318 -12.71 3.49 25.49
C ALA A 318 -11.97 3.74 26.83
N PRO A 319 -12.59 3.42 27.99
CA PRO A 319 -11.91 3.50 29.29
C PRO A 319 -10.57 2.74 29.27
N GLY A 320 -9.50 3.43 29.71
CA GLY A 320 -8.14 2.88 29.70
C GLY A 320 -7.38 3.06 28.37
N PHE A 321 -7.96 3.84 27.43
CA PHE A 321 -7.32 4.19 26.14
C PHE A 321 -7.02 5.68 25.99
N GLU A 322 -7.07 6.48 27.06
CA GLU A 322 -7.00 7.94 27.04
C GLU A 322 -5.68 8.49 26.48
N LYS A 323 -4.56 7.81 26.73
CA LYS A 323 -3.24 8.14 26.17
C LYS A 323 -2.71 6.95 25.38
N THR A 324 -3.36 6.68 24.25
CA THR A 324 -3.08 5.46 23.51
C THR A 324 -2.89 5.79 22.02
N ALA A 325 -1.94 5.08 21.40
CA ALA A 325 -1.84 4.96 19.96
C ALA A 325 -2.06 3.51 19.53
N LEU A 326 -2.59 3.31 18.34
CA LEU A 326 -2.66 2.00 17.70
C LEU A 326 -1.59 1.92 16.62
N ALA A 327 -0.86 0.79 16.57
CA ALA A 327 0.17 0.55 15.57
C ALA A 327 -0.09 -0.76 14.82
N ALA A 328 -0.06 -0.69 13.49
CA ALA A 328 -0.21 -1.85 12.62
C ALA A 328 1.13 -2.59 12.47
N LEU A 329 1.22 -3.80 12.99
CA LEU A 329 2.37 -4.70 12.81
C LEU A 329 2.11 -5.60 11.61
N HIS A 330 2.74 -5.27 10.47
CA HIS A 330 2.52 -5.93 9.18
C HIS A 330 2.98 -7.39 9.14
N GLY A 331 3.88 -7.75 10.05
CA GLY A 331 4.33 -9.11 10.29
C GLY A 331 5.65 -9.47 9.63
N SER A 332 6.36 -10.36 10.28
CA SER A 332 7.73 -10.76 9.96
C SER A 332 7.84 -11.58 8.69
N TRP A 333 8.89 -11.34 7.91
CA TRP A 333 9.33 -12.24 6.85
C TRP A 333 10.68 -12.92 7.18
N ASN A 334 11.42 -12.35 8.11
CA ASN A 334 12.80 -12.70 8.45
C ASN A 334 12.89 -13.22 9.91
N ARG A 335 12.05 -14.21 10.27
CA ARG A 335 12.07 -14.92 11.55
C ARG A 335 11.86 -16.41 11.31
N SER A 336 12.41 -17.26 12.17
CA SER A 336 12.16 -18.71 12.18
C SER A 336 10.69 -19.01 12.52
N GLU A 337 10.13 -18.25 13.47
CA GLU A 337 8.71 -18.27 13.80
C GLU A 337 8.08 -16.92 13.43
N ARG A 338 6.94 -16.95 12.79
CA ARG A 338 6.20 -15.74 12.40
C ARG A 338 5.74 -14.97 13.62
N ASP A 339 5.88 -13.65 13.59
CA ASP A 339 5.41 -12.74 14.62
C ASP A 339 4.91 -11.43 14.01
N GLY A 340 4.14 -10.64 14.77
CA GLY A 340 3.41 -9.50 14.28
C GLY A 340 2.06 -9.92 13.70
N TYR A 341 1.71 -9.46 12.50
CA TYR A 341 0.42 -9.73 11.87
C TYR A 341 -0.75 -9.39 12.79
N LYS A 342 -0.73 -8.21 13.39
CA LYS A 342 -1.71 -7.72 14.35
C LYS A 342 -1.66 -6.21 14.46
N VAL A 343 -2.67 -5.62 15.07
CA VAL A 343 -2.62 -4.24 15.56
C VAL A 343 -2.39 -4.31 17.06
N VAL A 344 -1.48 -3.48 17.55
CA VAL A 344 -1.21 -3.31 18.97
C VAL A 344 -1.66 -1.95 19.45
N SER A 345 -2.01 -1.85 20.74
CA SER A 345 -2.24 -0.59 21.44
C SER A 345 -1.02 -0.26 22.31
N LEU A 346 -0.56 0.96 22.20
CA LEU A 346 0.57 1.52 22.93
C LEU A 346 0.03 2.51 23.95
N HIS A 347 0.21 2.24 25.23
CA HIS A 347 -0.36 3.00 26.33
C HIS A 347 0.74 3.76 27.07
N TRP A 348 0.72 5.10 27.00
CA TRP A 348 1.65 5.96 27.72
C TRP A 348 1.31 6.00 29.19
N GLN A 349 2.30 5.68 30.05
CA GLN A 349 2.18 5.69 31.49
C GLN A 349 2.63 7.04 32.05
N GLU A 350 2.31 7.30 33.33
CA GLU A 350 2.70 8.55 34.02
C GLU A 350 4.21 8.72 34.13
N ASP A 351 4.98 7.63 34.23
CA ASP A 351 6.44 7.63 34.27
C ASP A 351 7.10 7.80 32.90
N GLY A 352 6.31 7.95 31.83
CA GLY A 352 6.77 8.10 30.46
C GLY A 352 7.05 6.78 29.74
N SER A 353 6.93 5.64 30.40
CA SER A 353 7.05 4.32 29.76
C SER A 353 5.83 4.05 28.86
N ILE A 354 6.00 3.14 27.88
CA ILE A 354 4.95 2.74 26.95
C ILE A 354 4.69 1.24 27.12
N VAL A 355 3.44 0.88 27.39
CA VAL A 355 3.01 -0.52 27.53
C VAL A 355 2.31 -0.95 26.26
N GLU A 356 2.86 -1.96 25.58
CA GLU A 356 2.27 -2.58 24.39
C GLU A 356 1.27 -3.68 24.81
N LYS A 357 0.08 -3.70 24.17
CA LYS A 357 -0.93 -4.74 24.29
C LYS A 357 -1.50 -5.12 22.94
N ASP A 358 -1.97 -6.34 22.79
CA ASP A 358 -2.71 -6.76 21.59
C ASP A 358 -4.04 -5.98 21.49
N PHE A 359 -4.34 -5.44 20.30
CA PHE A 359 -5.59 -4.73 20.02
C PHE A 359 -6.46 -5.48 19.03
N LEU A 360 -5.97 -5.79 17.82
CA LEU A 360 -6.68 -6.62 16.85
C LEU A 360 -5.75 -7.74 16.38
N THR A 361 -6.11 -8.97 16.73
CA THR A 361 -5.36 -10.18 16.34
C THR A 361 -6.20 -11.08 15.45
N GLY A 362 -5.59 -12.13 14.88
CA GLY A 362 -6.28 -13.10 14.03
C GLY A 362 -5.84 -13.09 12.56
N PHE A 363 -4.87 -12.25 12.21
CA PHE A 363 -4.27 -12.23 10.87
C PHE A 363 -3.22 -13.33 10.65
N LEU A 364 -2.77 -13.98 11.71
CA LEU A 364 -1.90 -15.15 11.67
C LEU A 364 -2.72 -16.39 12.05
N GLY A 365 -2.98 -17.24 11.06
CA GLY A 365 -3.61 -18.54 11.28
C GLY A 365 -2.59 -19.62 11.66
N LYS A 366 -3.09 -20.81 12.04
CA LYS A 366 -2.22 -21.94 12.40
C LYS A 366 -1.33 -22.41 11.25
N ALA A 367 -1.83 -22.36 10.04
CA ALA A 367 -1.13 -22.86 8.84
C ALA A 367 -0.53 -21.75 7.97
N ASP A 368 -1.12 -20.56 7.94
CA ASP A 368 -0.68 -19.50 7.05
C ASP A 368 -1.10 -18.11 7.54
N VAL A 369 -0.54 -17.06 6.92
CA VAL A 369 -0.93 -15.68 7.08
C VAL A 369 -2.27 -15.44 6.40
N THR A 370 -3.21 -14.88 7.14
CA THR A 370 -4.59 -14.63 6.69
C THR A 370 -4.92 -13.15 6.55
N GLY A 371 -3.94 -12.28 6.76
CA GLY A 371 -4.02 -10.84 6.61
C GLY A 371 -2.73 -10.17 7.05
N ARG A 372 -2.52 -8.93 6.62
CA ARG A 372 -1.37 -8.10 6.96
C ARG A 372 -1.83 -6.67 7.19
N PRO A 373 -2.09 -6.27 8.45
CA PRO A 373 -2.50 -4.90 8.74
C PRO A 373 -1.42 -3.91 8.31
N ALA A 374 -1.84 -2.84 7.63
CA ALA A 374 -0.93 -1.85 7.07
C ALA A 374 -1.09 -0.47 7.69
N ASP A 375 -2.33 -0.03 7.92
CA ASP A 375 -2.61 1.29 8.47
C ASP A 375 -3.79 1.29 9.43
N VAL A 376 -3.87 2.33 10.25
CA VAL A 376 -4.95 2.58 11.19
C VAL A 376 -5.40 4.03 11.08
N THR A 377 -6.70 4.26 11.00
CA THR A 377 -7.29 5.59 11.11
C THR A 377 -8.51 5.58 12.01
N GLU A 378 -8.90 6.73 12.54
CA GLU A 378 -9.98 6.92 13.47
C GLU A 378 -11.01 7.91 12.88
N SER A 379 -12.29 7.64 13.04
CA SER A 379 -13.35 8.58 12.70
C SER A 379 -13.79 9.40 13.91
N SER A 380 -14.53 10.49 13.65
CA SER A 380 -14.98 11.41 14.69
C SER A 380 -15.95 10.79 15.70
N ASP A 381 -16.57 9.66 15.39
CA ASP A 381 -17.43 8.88 16.30
C ASP A 381 -16.60 7.91 17.19
N GLY A 382 -15.29 7.82 16.99
CA GLY A 382 -14.40 6.91 17.70
C GLY A 382 -14.31 5.52 17.08
N SER A 383 -14.93 5.29 15.91
CA SER A 383 -14.72 4.06 15.14
C SER A 383 -13.30 4.01 14.58
N ILE A 384 -12.69 2.85 14.65
CA ILE A 384 -11.31 2.61 14.20
C ILE A 384 -11.34 1.77 12.94
N TYR A 385 -10.59 2.18 11.92
CA TYR A 385 -10.50 1.50 10.64
C TYR A 385 -9.08 0.99 10.44
N ILE A 386 -8.95 -0.28 10.05
CA ILE A 386 -7.65 -0.96 9.85
C ILE A 386 -7.62 -1.51 8.42
N SER A 387 -6.63 -1.10 7.63
CA SER A 387 -6.40 -1.67 6.31
C SER A 387 -5.59 -2.95 6.39
N ASP A 388 -5.97 -3.94 5.59
CA ASP A 388 -5.23 -5.17 5.33
C ASP A 388 -4.86 -5.24 3.85
N ASP A 389 -3.60 -5.02 3.52
CA ASP A 389 -3.12 -4.98 2.14
C ASP A 389 -2.96 -6.36 1.51
N TYR A 390 -3.08 -7.42 2.31
CA TYR A 390 -2.97 -8.79 1.81
C TYR A 390 -4.31 -9.33 1.30
N SER A 391 -5.40 -9.04 2.01
CA SER A 391 -6.76 -9.43 1.58
C SER A 391 -7.53 -8.32 0.87
N GLY A 392 -7.04 -7.08 0.88
CA GLY A 392 -7.76 -5.92 0.33
C GLY A 392 -9.02 -5.60 1.12
N THR A 393 -8.94 -5.76 2.45
CA THR A 393 -10.05 -5.57 3.39
C THR A 393 -9.78 -4.38 4.29
N ILE A 394 -10.82 -3.63 4.60
CA ILE A 394 -10.82 -2.67 5.69
C ILE A 394 -11.71 -3.22 6.79
N PHE A 395 -11.14 -3.35 7.99
CA PHE A 395 -11.88 -3.72 9.19
C PHE A 395 -12.35 -2.46 9.93
N ARG A 396 -13.54 -2.50 10.51
CA ARG A 396 -14.05 -1.51 11.45
C ARG A 396 -14.08 -2.10 12.85
N VAL A 397 -13.53 -1.39 13.83
CA VAL A 397 -13.57 -1.75 15.26
C VAL A 397 -14.27 -0.64 16.00
N VAL A 398 -15.28 -0.99 16.81
CA VAL A 398 -16.09 -0.05 17.60
C VAL A 398 -16.13 -0.47 19.06
N TYR A 399 -16.25 0.52 19.96
CA TYR A 399 -16.43 0.29 21.39
C TYR A 399 -17.90 0.49 21.79
N GLY A 400 -18.41 -0.40 22.65
CA GLY A 400 -19.75 -0.27 23.24
C GLY A 400 -20.91 -0.74 22.36
N GLU A 401 -20.69 -0.99 21.09
CA GLU A 401 -21.69 -1.54 20.18
C GLU A 401 -21.35 -2.97 19.75
N GLN A 402 -22.37 -3.81 19.66
CA GLN A 402 -22.24 -5.13 19.03
C GLN A 402 -22.54 -5.00 17.54
N VAL A 403 -21.52 -4.77 16.72
CA VAL A 403 -21.67 -4.77 15.27
C VAL A 403 -21.76 -6.21 14.79
N LYS A 404 -22.88 -6.59 14.19
CA LYS A 404 -22.99 -7.87 13.49
C LYS A 404 -22.35 -7.74 12.12
N SER A 405 -21.33 -8.54 11.87
CA SER A 405 -20.80 -8.69 10.51
C SER A 405 -21.90 -9.25 9.61
N SER A 406 -22.30 -8.50 8.61
CA SER A 406 -23.03 -9.01 7.45
C SER A 406 -22.04 -9.14 6.28
N PRO A 407 -22.30 -9.96 5.25
CA PRO A 407 -21.46 -9.93 4.05
C PRO A 407 -21.46 -8.51 3.49
N ALA A 408 -20.27 -7.93 3.35
CA ALA A 408 -20.14 -6.62 2.74
C ALA A 408 -20.91 -6.63 1.43
N LYS A 409 -21.91 -5.77 1.29
CA LYS A 409 -22.42 -5.41 -0.02
C LYS A 409 -21.22 -4.77 -0.72
N ILE A 410 -20.56 -5.51 -1.62
CA ILE A 410 -19.67 -4.89 -2.58
C ILE A 410 -20.58 -3.94 -3.33
N ALA A 411 -20.53 -2.65 -2.99
CA ALA A 411 -21.09 -1.65 -3.87
C ALA A 411 -20.38 -1.90 -5.19
N ALA A 412 -21.12 -2.47 -6.15
CA ALA A 412 -20.58 -2.59 -7.50
C ALA A 412 -20.03 -1.21 -7.84
N PRO A 413 -18.80 -1.10 -8.41
CA PRO A 413 -18.35 0.17 -8.89
C PRO A 413 -19.54 0.75 -9.64
N VAL A 414 -19.87 2.02 -9.37
CA VAL A 414 -20.85 2.71 -10.19
C VAL A 414 -20.19 2.75 -11.55
N THR A 415 -20.42 1.72 -12.31
CA THR A 415 -20.15 1.70 -13.74
C THR A 415 -21.10 2.76 -14.24
N VAL A 416 -20.56 3.96 -14.45
CA VAL A 416 -21.20 4.89 -15.36
C VAL A 416 -21.22 4.09 -16.67
N THR A 417 -22.34 3.43 -16.95
CA THR A 417 -22.58 2.81 -18.22
C THR A 417 -22.71 3.98 -19.20
N ILE A 418 -21.57 4.46 -19.65
CA ILE A 418 -21.52 5.34 -20.79
C ILE A 418 -21.97 4.47 -21.93
N ASP A 419 -23.15 4.73 -22.43
CA ASP A 419 -23.62 4.08 -23.65
C ASP A 419 -22.52 4.27 -24.72
N PRO A 420 -21.92 3.18 -25.24
CA PRO A 420 -20.85 3.30 -26.22
C PRO A 420 -21.21 4.20 -27.40
N GLU A 421 -22.48 4.25 -27.77
CA GLU A 421 -22.99 5.14 -28.80
C GLU A 421 -22.91 6.62 -28.39
N GLN A 422 -23.19 6.94 -27.11
CA GLN A 422 -23.05 8.31 -26.59
C GLN A 422 -21.58 8.74 -26.49
N ALA A 423 -20.70 7.84 -26.05
CA ALA A 423 -19.27 8.13 -25.97
C ALA A 423 -18.63 8.40 -27.35
N LEU A 424 -19.12 7.71 -28.37
CA LEU A 424 -18.67 7.87 -29.76
C LEU A 424 -19.40 8.99 -30.51
N ALA A 425 -20.41 9.62 -29.91
CA ALA A 425 -21.17 10.72 -30.52
C ALA A 425 -20.36 12.03 -30.71
N ILE A 426 -19.17 12.12 -30.12
CA ILE A 426 -18.21 13.22 -30.38
C ILE A 426 -17.65 13.18 -31.80
N TYR A 427 -17.72 12.02 -32.48
CA TYR A 427 -17.31 11.82 -33.84
C TYR A 427 -18.53 11.89 -34.78
N SER A 428 -18.41 12.53 -35.96
CA SER A 428 -19.42 12.38 -36.99
C SER A 428 -19.46 10.93 -37.51
N ASP A 429 -20.57 10.50 -38.08
CA ASP A 429 -20.71 9.13 -38.62
C ASP A 429 -19.58 8.77 -39.61
N GLU A 430 -19.19 9.73 -40.46
CA GLU A 430 -18.10 9.55 -41.42
C GLU A 430 -16.74 9.41 -40.74
N GLN A 431 -16.47 10.22 -39.71
CA GLN A 431 -15.25 10.15 -38.93
C GLN A 431 -15.16 8.82 -38.15
N ARG A 432 -16.25 8.43 -37.49
CA ARG A 432 -16.37 7.19 -36.76
C ARG A 432 -16.10 5.98 -37.66
N GLN A 433 -16.74 5.93 -38.83
CA GLN A 433 -16.55 4.86 -39.80
C GLN A 433 -15.09 4.79 -40.31
N SER A 434 -14.49 5.94 -40.57
CA SER A 434 -13.09 6.03 -41.02
C SER A 434 -12.13 5.53 -39.93
N LEU A 435 -12.31 5.95 -38.65
CA LEU A 435 -11.50 5.53 -37.53
C LEU A 435 -11.66 4.04 -37.23
N GLN A 436 -12.89 3.51 -37.28
CA GLN A 436 -13.14 2.08 -37.10
C GLN A 436 -12.44 1.23 -38.17
N GLN A 437 -12.50 1.61 -39.43
CA GLN A 437 -11.81 0.89 -40.51
C GLN A 437 -10.28 0.98 -40.38
N GLN A 438 -9.77 2.13 -39.93
CA GLN A 438 -8.34 2.28 -39.67
C GLN A 438 -7.90 1.45 -38.48
N GLY A 439 -8.68 1.46 -37.39
CA GLY A 439 -8.42 0.66 -36.18
C GLY A 439 -8.44 -0.84 -36.47
N GLU A 440 -9.40 -1.30 -37.29
CA GLU A 440 -9.45 -2.71 -37.72
C GLU A 440 -8.19 -3.12 -38.47
N ARG A 441 -7.73 -2.28 -39.42
CA ARG A 441 -6.48 -2.56 -40.16
C ARG A 441 -5.28 -2.62 -39.22
N LEU A 442 -5.17 -1.71 -38.25
CA LEU A 442 -4.10 -1.70 -37.25
C LEU A 442 -4.17 -2.93 -36.35
N TYR A 443 -5.35 -3.34 -35.90
CA TYR A 443 -5.57 -4.53 -35.10
C TYR A 443 -5.06 -5.80 -35.83
N GLN A 444 -5.33 -5.89 -37.12
CA GLN A 444 -4.84 -6.99 -37.96
C GLN A 444 -3.33 -6.89 -38.22
N GLN A 445 -2.84 -5.69 -38.56
CA GLN A 445 -1.43 -5.42 -38.87
C GLN A 445 -0.50 -5.78 -37.70
N TYR A 446 -0.88 -5.41 -36.50
CA TYR A 446 -0.08 -5.68 -35.28
C TYR A 446 -0.39 -7.05 -34.66
N GLY A 447 -1.30 -7.83 -35.23
CA GLY A 447 -1.63 -9.17 -34.78
C GLY A 447 -2.27 -9.24 -33.39
N CYS A 448 -2.98 -8.21 -32.97
CA CYS A 448 -3.59 -8.09 -31.63
C CYS A 448 -4.50 -9.30 -31.32
N GLY A 449 -5.22 -9.83 -32.32
CA GLY A 449 -6.06 -11.02 -32.18
C GLY A 449 -5.31 -12.29 -31.77
N ASN A 450 -3.97 -12.35 -31.91
CA ASN A 450 -3.20 -13.52 -31.46
C ASN A 450 -3.23 -13.69 -29.93
N CYS A 451 -3.51 -12.62 -29.20
CA CYS A 451 -3.61 -12.61 -27.75
C CYS A 451 -5.03 -12.26 -27.25
N HIS A 452 -5.89 -11.69 -28.10
CA HIS A 452 -7.18 -11.17 -27.70
C HIS A 452 -8.39 -11.87 -28.33
N ASP A 453 -8.25 -12.57 -29.47
CA ASP A 453 -9.35 -13.28 -30.09
C ASP A 453 -9.46 -14.72 -29.55
N PRO A 454 -10.58 -15.10 -28.91
CA PRO A 454 -10.77 -16.44 -28.33
C PRO A 454 -10.58 -17.57 -29.32
N GLU A 455 -10.94 -17.36 -30.58
CA GLU A 455 -10.83 -18.37 -31.66
C GLU A 455 -9.36 -18.69 -32.02
N ARG A 456 -8.42 -17.84 -31.63
CA ARG A 456 -6.97 -18.01 -31.87
C ARG A 456 -6.23 -18.58 -30.66
N ALA A 457 -6.94 -18.97 -29.61
CA ALA A 457 -6.37 -19.56 -28.42
C ALA A 457 -5.65 -20.86 -28.72
N THR A 458 -4.42 -21.00 -28.23
CA THR A 458 -3.69 -22.27 -28.22
C THR A 458 -3.39 -22.68 -26.79
N PRO A 459 -3.20 -24.00 -26.50
CA PRO A 459 -2.88 -24.46 -25.13
C PRO A 459 -1.65 -23.81 -24.50
N MET A 460 -0.76 -23.25 -25.32
CA MET A 460 0.48 -22.59 -24.91
C MET A 460 0.40 -21.05 -24.83
N ARG A 461 -0.74 -20.45 -25.23
CA ARG A 461 -0.97 -19.00 -25.18
C ARG A 461 -2.34 -18.73 -24.58
N PRO A 462 -2.42 -18.34 -23.30
CA PRO A 462 -3.69 -17.93 -22.70
C PRO A 462 -4.19 -16.66 -23.43
N VAL A 463 -5.44 -16.74 -23.89
CA VAL A 463 -6.12 -15.61 -24.52
C VAL A 463 -6.69 -14.70 -23.43
N ARG A 464 -6.57 -13.41 -23.61
CA ARG A 464 -7.21 -12.35 -22.81
C ARG A 464 -8.26 -11.65 -23.68
N PRO A 465 -9.52 -12.11 -23.70
CA PRO A 465 -10.57 -11.51 -24.51
C PRO A 465 -10.78 -10.04 -24.12
N LEU A 466 -10.92 -9.19 -25.13
CA LEU A 466 -11.38 -7.82 -24.95
C LEU A 466 -12.90 -7.85 -24.86
N LYS A 467 -13.43 -7.68 -23.65
CA LYS A 467 -14.87 -7.67 -23.38
C LYS A 467 -15.22 -6.47 -22.52
N ASP A 468 -16.37 -5.88 -22.81
CA ASP A 468 -16.96 -4.82 -22.00
C ASP A 468 -16.00 -3.63 -21.78
N LEU A 469 -15.22 -3.25 -22.81
CA LEU A 469 -14.23 -2.18 -22.71
C LEU A 469 -14.89 -0.84 -22.38
N ALA A 470 -16.03 -0.55 -22.99
CA ALA A 470 -16.79 0.69 -22.75
C ALA A 470 -17.35 0.80 -21.30
N GLN A 471 -17.41 -0.32 -20.55
CA GLN A 471 -17.80 -0.30 -19.15
C GLN A 471 -16.62 0.00 -18.20
N ARG A 472 -15.40 -0.03 -18.71
CA ARG A 472 -14.17 0.05 -17.91
C ARG A 472 -13.26 1.21 -18.29
N TYR A 473 -13.37 1.70 -19.49
CA TYR A 473 -12.48 2.71 -20.05
C TYR A 473 -13.25 3.68 -20.95
N THR A 474 -12.80 4.92 -21.02
CA THR A 474 -13.17 5.86 -22.09
C THR A 474 -12.32 5.58 -23.34
N VAL A 475 -12.72 6.14 -24.48
CA VAL A 475 -11.93 6.04 -25.73
C VAL A 475 -10.52 6.59 -25.57
N THR A 476 -10.38 7.70 -24.83
CA THR A 476 -9.09 8.34 -24.54
C THR A 476 -8.20 7.46 -23.66
N GLU A 477 -8.75 6.87 -22.60
CA GLU A 477 -8.00 5.97 -21.72
C GLU A 477 -7.48 4.72 -22.45
N ILE A 478 -8.25 4.17 -23.41
CA ILE A 478 -7.75 3.08 -24.26
C ILE A 478 -6.61 3.59 -25.15
N ALA A 479 -6.69 4.81 -25.68
CA ALA A 479 -5.63 5.39 -26.49
C ALA A 479 -4.33 5.62 -25.69
N ASP A 480 -4.46 6.07 -24.46
CA ASP A 480 -3.35 6.28 -23.54
C ASP A 480 -2.74 4.96 -23.06
N PHE A 481 -3.57 3.92 -22.86
CA PHE A 481 -3.09 2.58 -22.51
C PHE A 481 -2.05 2.03 -23.49
N PHE A 482 -2.13 2.37 -24.77
CA PHE A 482 -1.15 1.95 -25.76
C PHE A 482 0.22 2.61 -25.60
N LEU A 483 0.36 3.68 -24.82
CA LEU A 483 1.65 4.31 -24.51
C LEU A 483 2.46 3.47 -23.51
N ALA A 484 1.79 2.88 -22.55
CA ALA A 484 2.40 2.07 -21.48
C ALA A 484 1.53 0.84 -21.14
N PRO A 485 1.37 -0.12 -22.05
CA PRO A 485 0.51 -1.27 -21.83
C PRO A 485 1.05 -2.16 -20.71
N THR A 486 0.13 -2.77 -19.96
CA THR A 486 0.52 -3.73 -18.90
C THR A 486 1.13 -5.00 -19.51
N PRO A 487 2.33 -5.43 -19.11
CA PRO A 487 2.93 -6.69 -19.54
C PRO A 487 1.98 -7.90 -19.31
N PRO A 488 1.95 -8.88 -20.21
CA PRO A 488 2.88 -9.13 -21.33
C PRO A 488 2.51 -8.45 -22.66
N MET A 489 1.59 -7.47 -22.68
CA MET A 489 1.28 -6.74 -23.90
C MET A 489 2.48 -5.86 -24.30
N PRO A 490 3.00 -5.99 -25.54
CA PRO A 490 4.12 -5.16 -25.98
C PRO A 490 3.70 -3.72 -26.28
N VAL A 491 4.63 -2.80 -26.18
CA VAL A 491 4.44 -1.42 -26.66
C VAL A 491 4.55 -1.42 -28.18
N PHE A 492 3.53 -0.87 -28.86
CA PHE A 492 3.52 -0.74 -30.32
C PHE A 492 3.91 0.69 -30.73
N PRO A 493 4.63 0.87 -31.86
CA PRO A 493 5.02 2.20 -32.34
C PRO A 493 3.84 2.91 -33.04
N LEU A 494 2.82 3.25 -32.27
CA LEU A 494 1.60 3.91 -32.73
C LEU A 494 1.70 5.42 -32.51
N ASN A 495 1.38 6.21 -33.53
CA ASN A 495 1.18 7.64 -33.35
C ASN A 495 -0.22 7.92 -32.72
N GLU A 496 -0.48 9.16 -32.32
CA GLU A 496 -1.71 9.59 -31.66
C GLU A 496 -2.97 9.20 -32.45
N GLN A 497 -3.02 9.52 -33.73
CA GLN A 497 -4.15 9.20 -34.61
C GLN A 497 -4.37 7.69 -34.75
N GLN A 498 -3.29 6.89 -34.74
CA GLN A 498 -3.40 5.43 -34.80
C GLN A 498 -3.92 4.84 -33.48
N ARG A 499 -3.51 5.40 -32.34
CA ARG A 499 -4.06 5.02 -31.04
C ARG A 499 -5.53 5.34 -30.94
N GLU A 500 -5.93 6.54 -31.35
CA GLU A 500 -7.33 6.96 -31.42
C GLU A 500 -8.17 5.99 -32.28
N ALA A 501 -7.70 5.68 -33.48
CA ALA A 501 -8.40 4.77 -34.40
C ALA A 501 -8.56 3.36 -33.81
N LEU A 502 -7.50 2.83 -33.16
CA LEU A 502 -7.59 1.54 -32.46
C LEU A 502 -8.59 1.60 -31.29
N SER A 503 -8.60 2.68 -30.54
CA SER A 503 -9.50 2.85 -29.40
C SER A 503 -10.95 2.89 -29.84
N VAL A 504 -11.28 3.66 -30.87
CA VAL A 504 -12.64 3.73 -31.44
C VAL A 504 -13.09 2.38 -32.01
N TYR A 505 -12.18 1.60 -32.58
CA TYR A 505 -12.49 0.25 -33.08
C TYR A 505 -12.72 -0.77 -31.96
N LEU A 506 -11.96 -0.66 -30.85
CA LEU A 506 -12.02 -1.59 -29.72
C LEU A 506 -13.15 -1.25 -28.75
N TYR A 507 -13.55 0.02 -28.65
CA TYR A 507 -14.47 0.51 -27.64
C TYR A 507 -15.82 -0.23 -27.57
N PRO A 508 -16.44 -0.65 -28.67
CA PRO A 508 -17.69 -1.40 -28.64
C PRO A 508 -17.55 -2.90 -28.30
N ARG A 509 -16.34 -3.39 -28.08
CA ARG A 509 -16.05 -4.80 -27.83
C ARG A 509 -16.25 -5.24 -26.38
#